data_fd796e1c6a753fa0b07b04f86b12ac19
#
_entry.id   fd796e1c6a753fa0b07b04f86b12ac19
#
_cell.length_a   1.000
_cell.length_b   1.000
_cell.length_c   1.000
_cell.angle_alpha   90.00
_cell.angle_beta   90.00
_cell.angle_gamma   90.00
#
_symmetry.space_group_name_H-M   'P 1'
#
loop_
_entity.id
_entity.type
_entity.pdbx_description
1 polymer ?
#
loop_
_entity_poly.entity_id
_entity_poly.type
_entity_poly.pdbx_seq_one_letter_code
_entity_poly.pdbx_strand_id
1 'polypeptide(L)'
;PNLVVGVPRVFEKVREGAYNKAADGSAIGKRMFLEAEKAAIEYSKALETDEGPSRVQKAKRAVYDKVVYGKIKEAMGGSVWYGITGGSAMSADLSHFFRGMGVPVYEGYGLTETCAAACVNNANGNKIGTVGRPVNGYSVRINDDGEIEFKGPGVFDKYWKNPAATEEALTDGWFNTGDLGEVDDEGYVSITGRKKDLIVTAGGKNISPGPMEEIIRQDPLISNALVVGDGKPFVGVLVTLDEEELKRWKADRNIPANKRVSELAQDPALRAEVQDAVNLANATVSRTEAIKKFRILDRDLSEQHDEMTPTMKVKRNVVFQRFQEDIDKLYQR
;
A
#
# COMPACT_ATOMS: atom_id res chain seq x y z
N PRO A 1 18.46 -16.12 3.61
CA PRO A 1 17.15 -16.76 3.79
C PRO A 1 16.58 -17.24 2.46
N ASN A 2 15.70 -18.25 2.48
CA ASN A 2 15.00 -18.75 1.30
C ASN A 2 13.61 -18.13 1.17
N LEU A 3 13.07 -17.66 2.30
CA LEU A 3 11.79 -17.01 2.44
C LEU A 3 11.97 -15.70 3.22
N VAL A 4 11.30 -14.65 2.78
CA VAL A 4 11.16 -13.38 3.51
C VAL A 4 9.68 -13.18 3.85
N VAL A 5 9.38 -13.02 5.14
CA VAL A 5 8.04 -12.68 5.61
C VAL A 5 8.09 -11.27 6.20
N GLY A 6 7.20 -10.41 5.76
CA GLY A 6 7.17 -9.03 6.26
C GLY A 6 5.93 -8.27 5.80
N VAL A 7 5.74 -7.09 6.36
CA VAL A 7 4.75 -6.12 5.87
C VAL A 7 5.23 -5.49 4.54
N PRO A 8 4.36 -4.91 3.72
CA PRO A 8 4.75 -4.30 2.44
C PRO A 8 5.92 -3.32 2.55
N ARG A 9 5.99 -2.56 3.64
CA ARG A 9 7.09 -1.60 3.89
C ARG A 9 8.49 -2.23 3.84
N VAL A 10 8.64 -3.51 4.18
CA VAL A 10 9.92 -4.21 4.06
C VAL A 10 10.35 -4.30 2.59
N PHE A 11 9.44 -4.64 1.71
CA PHE A 11 9.70 -4.76 0.26
C PHE A 11 9.88 -3.39 -0.39
N GLU A 12 9.11 -2.37 0.05
CA GLU A 12 9.33 -0.98 -0.36
C GLU A 12 10.75 -0.53 -0.03
N LYS A 13 11.21 -0.76 1.20
CA LYS A 13 12.58 -0.39 1.63
C LYS A 13 13.67 -1.15 0.87
N VAL A 14 13.45 -2.40 0.49
CA VAL A 14 14.38 -3.13 -0.39
C VAL A 14 14.48 -2.46 -1.76
N ARG A 15 13.34 -2.11 -2.38
CA ARG A 15 13.30 -1.41 -3.66
C ARG A 15 13.95 -0.02 -3.56
N GLU A 16 13.57 0.78 -2.55
CA GLU A 16 14.12 2.10 -2.29
C GLU A 16 15.65 2.03 -2.09
N GLY A 17 16.12 1.12 -1.26
CA GLY A 17 17.56 0.92 -1.03
C GLY A 17 18.34 0.55 -2.29
N ALA A 18 17.74 -0.27 -3.16
CA ALA A 18 18.34 -0.62 -4.44
C ALA A 18 18.37 0.58 -5.41
N TYR A 19 17.28 1.34 -5.49
CA TYR A 19 17.22 2.57 -6.26
C TYR A 19 18.25 3.58 -5.79
N ASN A 20 18.31 3.84 -4.49
CA ASN A 20 19.22 4.80 -3.89
C ASN A 20 20.67 4.45 -4.15
N LYS A 21 21.05 3.18 -3.96
CA LYS A 21 22.39 2.69 -4.27
C LYS A 21 22.76 2.86 -5.75
N ALA A 22 21.79 2.69 -6.63
CA ALA A 22 22.00 2.92 -8.07
C ALA A 22 22.15 4.40 -8.40
N ALA A 23 21.35 5.26 -7.76
CA ALA A 23 21.36 6.72 -7.95
C ALA A 23 22.64 7.37 -7.39
N ASP A 24 23.07 6.97 -6.19
CA ASP A 24 24.32 7.45 -5.57
C ASP A 24 25.56 7.07 -6.40
N GLY A 25 25.50 5.97 -7.16
CA GLY A 25 26.60 5.52 -7.99
C GLY A 25 26.81 6.37 -9.25
N SER A 26 25.76 6.76 -9.94
CA SER A 26 25.79 7.63 -11.12
C SER A 26 24.41 7.87 -11.72
N ALA A 27 24.26 8.95 -12.53
CA ALA A 27 23.04 9.20 -13.31
C ALA A 27 22.69 8.02 -14.27
N ILE A 28 23.71 7.32 -14.78
CA ILE A 28 23.55 6.12 -15.62
C ILE A 28 22.99 4.97 -14.78
N GLY A 29 23.49 4.78 -13.56
CA GLY A 29 23.00 3.77 -12.62
C GLY A 29 21.52 3.98 -12.27
N LYS A 30 21.13 5.21 -11.95
CA LYS A 30 19.74 5.62 -11.73
C LYS A 30 18.85 5.25 -12.91
N ARG A 31 19.24 5.69 -14.12
CA ARG A 31 18.48 5.39 -15.34
C ARG A 31 18.37 3.88 -15.60
N MET A 32 19.46 3.16 -15.42
CA MET A 32 19.49 1.71 -15.61
C MET A 32 18.56 0.98 -14.63
N PHE A 33 18.48 1.42 -13.36
CA PHE A 33 17.55 0.87 -12.39
C PHE A 33 16.09 1.09 -12.83
N LEU A 34 15.73 2.32 -13.20
CA LEU A 34 14.35 2.64 -13.65
C LEU A 34 13.92 1.84 -14.88
N GLU A 35 14.82 1.68 -15.84
CA GLU A 35 14.56 0.84 -17.04
C GLU A 35 14.44 -0.66 -16.68
N ALA A 36 15.24 -1.13 -15.73
CA ALA A 36 15.16 -2.51 -15.25
C ALA A 36 13.85 -2.75 -14.49
N GLU A 37 13.45 -1.83 -13.62
CA GLU A 37 12.17 -1.88 -12.90
C GLU A 37 11.00 -1.95 -13.88
N LYS A 38 10.95 -1.03 -14.84
CA LYS A 38 9.93 -1.03 -15.89
C LYS A 38 9.91 -2.37 -16.66
N ALA A 39 11.07 -2.90 -17.04
CA ALA A 39 11.16 -4.18 -17.73
C ALA A 39 10.68 -5.35 -16.87
N ALA A 40 10.92 -5.34 -15.54
CA ALA A 40 10.39 -6.34 -14.62
C ALA A 40 8.87 -6.29 -14.55
N ILE A 41 8.30 -5.08 -14.38
CA ILE A 41 6.86 -4.86 -14.31
C ILE A 41 6.18 -5.31 -15.61
N GLU A 42 6.69 -4.89 -16.76
CA GLU A 42 6.16 -5.26 -18.08
C GLU A 42 6.24 -6.79 -18.30
N TYR A 43 7.35 -7.42 -17.94
CA TYR A 43 7.51 -8.88 -18.01
C TYR A 43 6.49 -9.59 -17.10
N SER A 44 6.33 -9.12 -15.89
CA SER A 44 5.39 -9.69 -14.91
C SER A 44 3.93 -9.53 -15.36
N LYS A 45 3.55 -8.36 -15.86
CA LYS A 45 2.19 -8.13 -16.42
C LYS A 45 1.92 -9.04 -17.61
N ALA A 46 2.92 -9.27 -18.46
CA ALA A 46 2.77 -10.18 -19.60
C ALA A 46 2.61 -11.67 -19.20
N LEU A 47 3.05 -12.08 -17.99
CA LEU A 47 2.78 -13.42 -17.46
C LEU A 47 1.29 -13.67 -17.17
N GLU A 48 0.47 -12.63 -17.09
CA GLU A 48 -0.98 -12.70 -16.82
C GLU A 48 -1.81 -12.74 -18.10
N THR A 49 -1.17 -12.62 -19.27
CA THR A 49 -1.84 -12.72 -20.58
C THR A 49 -1.68 -14.12 -21.18
N ASP A 50 -2.63 -14.55 -21.98
CA ASP A 50 -2.61 -15.84 -22.66
C ASP A 50 -1.36 -16.01 -23.56
N GLU A 51 -0.89 -14.91 -24.15
CA GLU A 51 0.30 -14.90 -25.02
C GLU A 51 1.61 -15.00 -24.24
N GLY A 52 1.60 -14.61 -22.98
CA GLY A 52 2.77 -14.53 -22.11
C GLY A 52 3.84 -13.54 -22.60
N PRO A 53 5.00 -13.47 -21.91
CA PRO A 53 6.03 -12.50 -22.25
C PRO A 53 6.70 -12.80 -23.59
N SER A 54 6.82 -11.76 -24.42
CA SER A 54 7.47 -11.80 -25.73
C SER A 54 8.97 -12.17 -25.63
N ARG A 55 9.57 -12.55 -26.75
CA ARG A 55 11.03 -12.84 -26.83
C ARG A 55 11.88 -11.65 -26.42
N VAL A 56 11.43 -10.43 -26.74
CA VAL A 56 12.13 -9.18 -26.38
C VAL A 56 12.08 -8.94 -24.87
N GLN A 57 10.91 -9.13 -24.24
CA GLN A 57 10.78 -9.01 -22.79
C GLN A 57 11.63 -10.05 -22.04
N LYS A 58 11.65 -11.30 -22.51
CA LYS A 58 12.51 -12.36 -21.96
C LYS A 58 14.00 -11.99 -22.07
N ALA A 59 14.44 -11.47 -23.22
CA ALA A 59 15.82 -11.05 -23.43
C ALA A 59 16.19 -9.85 -22.54
N LYS A 60 15.35 -8.80 -22.48
CA LYS A 60 15.57 -7.65 -21.59
C LYS A 60 15.69 -8.09 -20.13
N ARG A 61 14.74 -8.93 -19.65
CA ARG A 61 14.78 -9.47 -18.29
C ARG A 61 16.09 -10.20 -18.00
N ALA A 62 16.56 -11.04 -18.92
CA ALA A 62 17.82 -11.79 -18.74
C ALA A 62 19.05 -10.88 -18.67
N VAL A 63 19.08 -9.77 -19.41
CA VAL A 63 20.13 -8.76 -19.29
C VAL A 63 20.08 -8.08 -17.93
N TYR A 64 18.90 -7.59 -17.51
CA TYR A 64 18.77 -6.92 -16.24
C TYR A 64 18.95 -7.86 -15.04
N ASP A 65 18.70 -9.15 -15.19
CA ASP A 65 18.98 -10.13 -14.13
C ASP A 65 20.47 -10.13 -13.73
N LYS A 66 21.37 -10.03 -14.73
CA LYS A 66 22.81 -10.00 -14.49
C LYS A 66 23.31 -8.67 -13.92
N VAL A 67 22.74 -7.55 -14.34
CA VAL A 67 23.31 -6.22 -14.02
C VAL A 67 22.59 -5.49 -12.89
N VAL A 68 21.32 -5.82 -12.63
CA VAL A 68 20.48 -5.14 -11.61
C VAL A 68 19.87 -6.14 -10.62
N TYR A 69 19.04 -7.10 -11.10
CA TYR A 69 18.26 -7.95 -10.19
C TYR A 69 19.12 -8.87 -9.35
N GLY A 70 20.24 -9.38 -9.89
CA GLY A 70 21.21 -10.17 -9.14
C GLY A 70 21.70 -9.46 -7.88
N LYS A 71 22.01 -8.16 -7.99
CA LYS A 71 22.46 -7.34 -6.83
C LYS A 71 21.37 -7.13 -5.80
N ILE A 72 20.12 -6.99 -6.23
CA ILE A 72 18.96 -6.86 -5.32
C ILE A 72 18.75 -8.19 -4.58
N LYS A 73 18.79 -9.32 -5.30
CA LYS A 73 18.69 -10.66 -4.72
C LYS A 73 19.82 -10.93 -3.72
N GLU A 74 21.04 -10.51 -4.02
CA GLU A 74 22.19 -10.59 -3.10
C GLU A 74 21.95 -9.77 -1.83
N ALA A 75 21.43 -8.54 -1.95
CA ALA A 75 21.08 -7.71 -0.81
C ALA A 75 19.97 -8.33 0.07
N MET A 76 19.08 -9.12 -0.53
CA MET A 76 18.07 -9.93 0.19
C MET A 76 18.64 -11.22 0.78
N GLY A 77 19.91 -11.53 0.60
CA GLY A 77 20.60 -12.73 1.11
C GLY A 77 20.93 -13.78 0.07
N GLY A 78 20.76 -13.51 -1.21
CA GLY A 78 21.25 -14.33 -2.34
C GLY A 78 20.45 -15.60 -2.67
N SER A 79 19.62 -16.08 -1.72
CA SER A 79 18.93 -17.38 -1.84
C SER A 79 17.41 -17.27 -1.66
N VAL A 80 16.85 -16.07 -1.75
CA VAL A 80 15.41 -15.86 -1.58
C VAL A 80 14.67 -16.37 -2.80
N TRP A 81 13.72 -17.28 -2.59
CA TRP A 81 12.87 -17.85 -3.64
C TRP A 81 11.56 -17.06 -3.77
N TYR A 82 10.98 -16.66 -2.65
CA TYR A 82 9.75 -15.87 -2.60
C TYR A 82 9.62 -15.09 -1.29
N GLY A 83 8.74 -14.11 -1.30
CA GLY A 83 8.29 -13.39 -0.12
C GLY A 83 6.83 -13.71 0.22
N ILE A 84 6.46 -13.45 1.47
CA ILE A 84 5.05 -13.39 1.91
C ILE A 84 4.85 -12.05 2.57
N THR A 85 3.78 -11.37 2.19
CA THR A 85 3.39 -10.09 2.78
C THR A 85 1.95 -10.13 3.26
N GLY A 86 1.63 -9.31 4.25
CA GLY A 86 0.29 -9.16 4.78
C GLY A 86 0.21 -8.06 5.83
N GLY A 87 -0.99 -7.86 6.36
CA GLY A 87 -1.25 -6.84 7.38
C GLY A 87 -1.57 -5.44 6.84
N SER A 88 -1.23 -5.15 5.59
CA SER A 88 -1.69 -4.02 4.78
C SER A 88 -1.56 -4.39 3.30
N ALA A 89 -2.21 -3.65 2.42
CA ALA A 89 -2.12 -3.86 0.99
C ALA A 89 -0.70 -3.58 0.46
N MET A 90 -0.28 -4.34 -0.54
CA MET A 90 0.96 -4.11 -1.29
C MET A 90 0.62 -3.57 -2.67
N SER A 91 1.34 -2.54 -3.13
CA SER A 91 1.05 -1.98 -4.43
C SER A 91 1.27 -3.00 -5.55
N ALA A 92 0.37 -3.01 -6.54
CA ALA A 92 0.45 -3.95 -7.66
C ALA A 92 1.77 -3.82 -8.43
N ASP A 93 2.27 -2.60 -8.64
CA ASP A 93 3.54 -2.38 -9.34
C ASP A 93 4.73 -2.92 -8.55
N LEU A 94 4.73 -2.80 -7.22
CA LEU A 94 5.77 -3.40 -6.37
C LEU A 94 5.72 -4.93 -6.44
N SER A 95 4.53 -5.54 -6.40
CA SER A 95 4.34 -6.98 -6.56
C SER A 95 4.81 -7.46 -7.95
N HIS A 96 4.47 -6.71 -9.02
CA HIS A 96 4.94 -6.97 -10.38
C HIS A 96 6.46 -6.84 -10.51
N PHE A 97 7.07 -5.83 -9.88
CA PHE A 97 8.52 -5.65 -9.87
C PHE A 97 9.22 -6.86 -9.28
N PHE A 98 8.84 -7.27 -8.08
CA PHE A 98 9.43 -8.43 -7.40
C PHE A 98 9.21 -9.74 -8.18
N ARG A 99 8.00 -10.00 -8.68
CA ARG A 99 7.73 -11.17 -9.51
C ARG A 99 8.54 -11.14 -10.81
N GLY A 100 8.62 -9.98 -11.46
CA GLY A 100 9.37 -9.81 -12.71
C GLY A 100 10.87 -10.02 -12.55
N MET A 101 11.45 -9.58 -11.43
CA MET A 101 12.87 -9.86 -11.14
C MET A 101 13.13 -11.30 -10.68
N GLY A 102 12.08 -12.11 -10.44
CA GLY A 102 12.20 -13.52 -10.13
C GLY A 102 12.13 -13.87 -8.64
N VAL A 103 11.61 -12.99 -7.80
CA VAL A 103 11.30 -13.23 -6.39
C VAL A 103 9.84 -12.83 -6.16
N PRO A 104 8.86 -13.69 -6.51
CA PRO A 104 7.44 -13.35 -6.29
C PRO A 104 7.17 -13.09 -4.82
N VAL A 105 6.35 -12.08 -4.53
CA VAL A 105 5.84 -11.80 -3.19
C VAL A 105 4.37 -12.15 -3.19
N TYR A 106 3.99 -13.08 -2.32
CA TYR A 106 2.61 -13.54 -2.18
C TYR A 106 1.91 -12.75 -1.10
N GLU A 107 0.83 -12.09 -1.47
CA GLU A 107 0.01 -11.35 -0.54
C GLU A 107 -0.98 -12.26 0.15
N GLY A 108 -1.15 -12.09 1.46
CA GLY A 108 -2.13 -12.80 2.26
C GLY A 108 -2.94 -11.85 3.13
N TYR A 109 -4.18 -12.25 3.39
CA TYR A 109 -5.13 -11.52 4.21
C TYR A 109 -5.68 -12.37 5.33
N GLY A 110 -5.77 -11.77 6.49
CA GLY A 110 -6.40 -12.33 7.66
C GLY A 110 -6.26 -11.40 8.86
N LEU A 111 -6.87 -11.79 9.94
CA LEU A 111 -6.97 -11.06 11.18
C LEU A 111 -6.55 -11.97 12.35
N THR A 112 -6.41 -11.42 13.54
CA THR A 112 -6.23 -12.18 14.76
C THR A 112 -7.40 -13.17 14.96
N GLU A 113 -8.58 -12.73 14.61
CA GLU A 113 -9.85 -13.45 14.66
C GLU A 113 -9.93 -14.63 13.68
N THR A 114 -9.05 -14.67 12.67
CA THR A 114 -8.93 -15.80 11.73
C THR A 114 -7.64 -16.60 11.92
N CYS A 115 -6.97 -16.44 13.06
CA CYS A 115 -5.73 -17.18 13.37
C CYS A 115 -4.63 -16.97 12.31
N ALA A 116 -4.42 -15.74 11.87
CA ALA A 116 -3.57 -15.27 10.77
C ALA A 116 -4.29 -15.31 9.40
N ALA A 117 -3.64 -15.86 8.35
CA ALA A 117 -4.16 -15.75 6.99
C ALA A 117 -5.39 -16.64 6.73
N ALA A 118 -6.50 -16.03 6.34
CA ALA A 118 -7.68 -16.72 5.81
C ALA A 118 -7.66 -16.82 4.28
N CYS A 119 -7.00 -15.88 3.59
CA CYS A 119 -6.72 -15.93 2.16
C CYS A 119 -5.22 -15.75 1.90
N VAL A 120 -4.70 -16.36 0.83
CA VAL A 120 -3.31 -16.21 0.44
C VAL A 120 -3.09 -16.49 -1.05
N ASN A 121 -2.29 -15.66 -1.70
CA ASN A 121 -1.69 -15.95 -2.99
C ASN A 121 -0.56 -16.99 -2.80
N ASN A 122 -0.32 -17.83 -3.79
CA ASN A 122 0.71 -18.87 -3.71
C ASN A 122 1.28 -19.19 -5.11
N ALA A 123 2.24 -20.10 -5.16
CA ALA A 123 2.90 -20.48 -6.41
C ALA A 123 1.97 -21.11 -7.47
N ASN A 124 0.85 -21.71 -7.05
CA ASN A 124 -0.13 -22.34 -7.95
C ASN A 124 -1.23 -21.38 -8.41
N GLY A 125 -1.29 -20.17 -7.84
CA GLY A 125 -2.28 -19.14 -8.15
C GLY A 125 -1.90 -17.82 -7.48
N ASN A 126 -1.25 -16.94 -8.26
CA ASN A 126 -0.85 -15.61 -7.81
C ASN A 126 -1.49 -14.56 -8.73
N LYS A 127 -2.58 -13.97 -8.28
CA LYS A 127 -3.28 -12.87 -8.96
C LYS A 127 -2.94 -11.57 -8.25
N ILE A 128 -2.04 -10.78 -8.83
CA ILE A 128 -1.59 -9.51 -8.25
C ILE A 128 -2.78 -8.53 -8.19
N GLY A 129 -2.88 -7.78 -7.08
CA GLY A 129 -4.02 -6.93 -6.79
C GLY A 129 -5.13 -7.63 -6.00
N THR A 130 -4.94 -8.92 -5.66
CA THR A 130 -5.82 -9.68 -4.78
C THR A 130 -5.04 -10.23 -3.59
N VAL A 131 -5.74 -10.56 -2.52
CA VAL A 131 -5.15 -11.23 -1.36
C VAL A 131 -5.18 -12.77 -1.47
N GLY A 132 -5.45 -13.27 -2.68
CA GLY A 132 -5.47 -14.70 -2.97
C GLY A 132 -6.84 -15.35 -2.72
N ARG A 133 -6.83 -16.68 -2.73
CA ARG A 133 -7.99 -17.51 -2.46
C ARG A 133 -8.04 -17.93 -0.99
N PRO A 134 -9.22 -18.31 -0.47
CA PRO A 134 -9.31 -18.88 0.87
C PRO A 134 -8.38 -20.07 1.04
N VAL A 135 -7.69 -20.14 2.19
CA VAL A 135 -6.89 -21.31 2.54
C VAL A 135 -7.82 -22.51 2.85
N ASN A 136 -7.26 -23.70 2.73
CA ASN A 136 -8.05 -24.93 2.94
C ASN A 136 -8.80 -24.92 4.27
N GLY A 137 -10.08 -25.16 4.22
CA GLY A 137 -10.97 -25.16 5.38
C GLY A 137 -11.71 -23.85 5.63
N TYR A 138 -11.30 -22.76 4.98
CA TYR A 138 -12.06 -21.51 5.03
C TYR A 138 -13.03 -21.39 3.86
N SER A 139 -14.18 -20.79 4.16
CA SER A 139 -15.12 -20.26 3.17
C SER A 139 -15.17 -18.75 3.28
N VAL A 140 -15.34 -18.08 2.17
CA VAL A 140 -15.51 -16.62 2.08
C VAL A 140 -16.83 -16.29 1.38
N ARG A 141 -17.48 -15.23 1.80
CA ARG A 141 -18.58 -14.61 1.07
C ARG A 141 -18.54 -13.09 1.25
N ILE A 142 -19.25 -12.40 0.39
CA ILE A 142 -19.52 -10.97 0.51
C ILE A 142 -20.99 -10.83 0.90
N ASN A 143 -21.26 -10.11 1.99
CA ASN A 143 -22.63 -9.84 2.41
C ASN A 143 -23.27 -8.70 1.60
N ASP A 144 -24.54 -8.40 1.88
CA ASP A 144 -25.30 -7.36 1.18
C ASP A 144 -24.72 -5.94 1.33
N ASP A 145 -23.95 -5.69 2.38
CA ASP A 145 -23.25 -4.43 2.62
C ASP A 145 -21.88 -4.36 1.91
N GLY A 146 -21.44 -5.41 1.23
CA GLY A 146 -20.13 -5.51 0.59
C GLY A 146 -19.01 -5.92 1.54
N GLU A 147 -19.34 -6.37 2.77
CA GLU A 147 -18.36 -6.79 3.76
C GLU A 147 -17.91 -8.24 3.53
N ILE A 148 -16.61 -8.47 3.67
CA ILE A 148 -16.01 -9.81 3.60
C ILE A 148 -16.35 -10.56 4.87
N GLU A 149 -16.89 -11.76 4.73
CA GLU A 149 -17.17 -12.67 5.84
C GLU A 149 -16.44 -14.00 5.67
N PHE A 150 -15.90 -14.52 6.77
CA PHE A 150 -15.24 -15.82 6.79
C PHE A 150 -15.95 -16.84 7.68
N LYS A 151 -15.87 -18.10 7.25
CA LYS A 151 -16.23 -19.26 8.08
C LYS A 151 -15.14 -20.32 7.94
N GLY A 152 -14.67 -20.85 9.05
CA GLY A 152 -13.62 -21.87 9.02
C GLY A 152 -13.05 -22.20 10.40
N PRO A 153 -12.18 -23.22 10.48
CA PRO A 153 -11.69 -23.74 11.74
C PRO A 153 -10.78 -22.79 12.52
N GLY A 154 -10.21 -21.79 11.84
CA GLY A 154 -9.37 -20.78 12.49
C GLY A 154 -10.12 -19.52 12.90
N VAL A 155 -11.44 -19.43 12.61
CA VAL A 155 -12.25 -18.33 13.13
C VAL A 155 -12.40 -18.51 14.65
N PHE A 156 -12.16 -17.42 15.40
CA PHE A 156 -12.21 -17.40 16.85
C PHE A 156 -13.63 -17.69 17.39
N ASP A 157 -13.71 -18.14 18.64
CA ASP A 157 -15.02 -18.43 19.25
C ASP A 157 -15.66 -17.19 19.86
N LYS A 158 -14.88 -16.29 20.48
CA LYS A 158 -15.40 -15.11 21.16
C LYS A 158 -14.31 -14.13 21.60
N TYR A 159 -14.69 -12.88 21.78
CA TYR A 159 -13.90 -11.90 22.52
C TYR A 159 -13.99 -12.13 24.03
N TRP A 160 -12.85 -12.14 24.69
CA TRP A 160 -12.78 -12.37 26.15
C TRP A 160 -13.54 -11.30 26.93
N LYS A 161 -14.49 -11.70 27.75
CA LYS A 161 -15.33 -10.83 28.59
C LYS A 161 -16.07 -9.72 27.82
N ASN A 162 -16.29 -9.90 26.52
CA ASN A 162 -17.02 -8.95 25.69
C ASN A 162 -18.06 -9.65 24.80
N PRO A 163 -19.19 -10.10 25.37
CA PRO A 163 -20.22 -10.80 24.62
C PRO A 163 -20.87 -9.93 23.54
N ALA A 164 -21.06 -8.64 23.79
CA ALA A 164 -21.66 -7.74 22.81
C ALA A 164 -20.82 -7.62 21.53
N ALA A 165 -19.50 -7.43 21.67
CA ALA A 165 -18.61 -7.42 20.50
C ALA A 165 -18.54 -8.78 19.81
N THR A 166 -18.71 -9.87 20.54
CA THR A 166 -18.75 -11.22 19.96
C THR A 166 -20.00 -11.41 19.10
N GLU A 167 -21.17 -11.01 19.60
CA GLU A 167 -22.43 -11.08 18.88
C GLU A 167 -22.44 -10.19 17.62
N GLU A 168 -21.82 -9.02 17.68
CA GLU A 168 -21.62 -8.13 16.52
C GLU A 168 -20.70 -8.77 15.48
N ALA A 169 -19.62 -9.43 15.91
CA ALA A 169 -18.61 -9.98 15.01
C ALA A 169 -18.98 -11.36 14.42
N LEU A 170 -19.83 -12.15 15.08
CA LEU A 170 -20.17 -13.51 14.66
C LEU A 170 -21.68 -13.64 14.44
N THR A 171 -22.08 -13.83 13.17
CA THR A 171 -23.47 -13.99 12.77
C THR A 171 -23.65 -15.31 12.02
N ASP A 172 -24.47 -16.23 12.55
CA ASP A 172 -24.76 -17.55 11.95
C ASP A 172 -23.52 -18.39 11.62
N GLY A 173 -22.48 -18.24 12.44
CA GLY A 173 -21.19 -18.92 12.29
C GLY A 173 -20.29 -18.33 11.21
N TRP A 174 -20.61 -17.12 10.72
CA TRP A 174 -19.75 -16.30 9.87
C TRP A 174 -19.14 -15.16 10.68
N PHE A 175 -17.89 -14.88 10.44
CA PHE A 175 -17.14 -13.79 11.03
C PHE A 175 -17.18 -12.57 10.13
N ASN A 176 -17.74 -11.47 10.62
CA ASN A 176 -17.80 -10.17 9.99
C ASN A 176 -16.44 -9.46 10.18
N THR A 177 -15.69 -9.27 9.09
CA THR A 177 -14.31 -8.76 9.20
C THR A 177 -14.22 -7.26 9.41
N GLY A 178 -15.26 -6.51 9.09
CA GLY A 178 -15.24 -5.06 8.99
C GLY A 178 -14.52 -4.54 7.74
N ASP A 179 -13.97 -5.42 6.90
CA ASP A 179 -13.33 -5.06 5.65
C ASP A 179 -14.29 -5.28 4.48
N LEU A 180 -14.27 -4.35 3.52
CA LEU A 180 -15.08 -4.41 2.30
C LEU A 180 -14.27 -5.06 1.18
N GLY A 181 -14.93 -5.80 0.30
CA GLY A 181 -14.24 -6.46 -0.78
C GLY A 181 -15.13 -7.13 -1.79
N GLU A 182 -14.48 -7.86 -2.69
CA GLU A 182 -15.11 -8.59 -3.78
C GLU A 182 -14.47 -9.97 -3.91
N VAL A 183 -15.22 -10.92 -4.43
CA VAL A 183 -14.72 -12.25 -4.80
C VAL A 183 -15.00 -12.42 -6.30
N ASP A 184 -13.97 -12.69 -7.07
CA ASP A 184 -14.12 -12.90 -8.51
C ASP A 184 -14.60 -14.34 -8.86
N ASP A 185 -14.90 -14.57 -10.13
CA ASP A 185 -15.38 -15.87 -10.63
C ASP A 185 -14.36 -17.01 -10.41
N GLU A 186 -13.09 -16.69 -10.22
CA GLU A 186 -12.02 -17.64 -9.93
C GLU A 186 -11.83 -17.88 -8.42
N GLY A 187 -12.57 -17.15 -7.57
CA GLY A 187 -12.51 -17.24 -6.11
C GLY A 187 -11.38 -16.41 -5.45
N TYR A 188 -10.76 -15.48 -6.18
CA TYR A 188 -9.80 -14.55 -5.59
C TYR A 188 -10.53 -13.40 -4.89
N VAL A 189 -10.02 -13.06 -3.70
CA VAL A 189 -10.55 -11.98 -2.86
C VAL A 189 -9.75 -10.71 -3.09
N SER A 190 -10.45 -9.60 -3.32
CA SER A 190 -9.89 -8.26 -3.37
C SER A 190 -10.46 -7.41 -2.23
N ILE A 191 -9.61 -6.68 -1.51
CA ILE A 191 -10.03 -5.75 -0.46
C ILE A 191 -10.21 -4.37 -1.09
N THR A 192 -11.40 -3.79 -0.96
CA THR A 192 -11.73 -2.47 -1.52
C THR A 192 -11.76 -1.38 -0.47
N GLY A 193 -11.75 -1.74 0.82
CA GLY A 193 -11.72 -0.78 1.90
C GLY A 193 -12.04 -1.35 3.26
N ARG A 194 -12.33 -0.45 4.20
CA ARG A 194 -12.73 -0.79 5.55
C ARG A 194 -14.03 -0.09 5.92
N LYS A 195 -15.01 -0.80 6.43
CA LYS A 195 -16.36 -0.27 6.75
C LYS A 195 -16.29 0.92 7.71
N LYS A 196 -15.43 0.84 8.73
CA LYS A 196 -15.23 1.91 9.73
C LYS A 196 -14.44 3.12 9.19
N ASP A 197 -13.73 2.95 8.08
CA ASP A 197 -12.90 4.02 7.48
C ASP A 197 -13.61 4.72 6.31
N LEU A 198 -14.81 4.25 5.93
CA LEU A 198 -15.61 4.89 4.88
C LEU A 198 -15.87 6.36 5.23
N ILE A 199 -15.57 7.22 4.27
CA ILE A 199 -15.85 8.64 4.33
C ILE A 199 -17.22 8.88 3.69
N VAL A 200 -18.14 9.48 4.42
CA VAL A 200 -19.43 9.93 3.89
C VAL A 200 -19.38 11.45 3.72
N THR A 201 -19.20 11.91 2.50
CA THR A 201 -19.15 13.36 2.24
C THR A 201 -20.48 14.04 2.53
N ALA A 202 -20.51 15.38 2.67
CA ALA A 202 -21.74 16.16 2.86
C ALA A 202 -22.75 15.94 1.70
N GLY A 203 -22.29 15.50 0.53
CA GLY A 203 -23.14 15.10 -0.61
C GLY A 203 -23.68 13.67 -0.54
N GLY A 204 -23.43 12.93 0.55
CA GLY A 204 -23.89 11.54 0.73
C GLY A 204 -23.11 10.49 -0.07
N LYS A 205 -21.93 10.84 -0.61
CA LYS A 205 -21.10 9.87 -1.34
C LYS A 205 -20.22 9.08 -0.37
N ASN A 206 -20.30 7.77 -0.44
CA ASN A 206 -19.42 6.86 0.28
C ASN A 206 -18.10 6.71 -0.49
N ILE A 207 -16.98 6.90 0.19
CA ILE A 207 -15.64 6.86 -0.40
C ILE A 207 -14.75 6.00 0.48
N SER A 208 -14.08 5.02 -0.12
CA SER A 208 -13.03 4.25 0.53
C SER A 208 -11.69 4.97 0.41
N PRO A 209 -11.07 5.43 1.51
CA PRO A 209 -9.84 6.21 1.47
C PRO A 209 -8.60 5.35 1.12
N GLY A 210 -8.57 4.09 1.55
CA GLY A 210 -7.40 3.22 1.49
C GLY A 210 -6.73 3.12 0.12
N PRO A 211 -7.46 2.81 -0.97
CA PRO A 211 -6.87 2.70 -2.30
C PRO A 211 -6.18 3.98 -2.78
N MET A 212 -6.77 5.15 -2.51
CA MET A 212 -6.16 6.43 -2.86
C MET A 212 -4.90 6.72 -2.04
N GLU A 213 -4.96 6.45 -0.74
CA GLU A 213 -3.82 6.62 0.18
C GLU A 213 -2.63 5.75 -0.22
N GLU A 214 -2.91 4.53 -0.67
CA GLU A 214 -1.88 3.61 -1.13
C GLU A 214 -1.19 4.11 -2.40
N ILE A 215 -1.94 4.61 -3.37
CA ILE A 215 -1.36 5.17 -4.60
C ILE A 215 -0.50 6.39 -4.29
N ILE A 216 -0.94 7.28 -3.41
CA ILE A 216 -0.18 8.47 -3.01
C ILE A 216 1.15 8.06 -2.33
N ARG A 217 1.14 7.03 -1.48
CA ARG A 217 2.33 6.52 -0.79
C ARG A 217 3.31 5.77 -1.70
N GLN A 218 2.98 5.54 -2.97
CA GLN A 218 3.95 5.01 -3.94
C GLN A 218 5.05 6.01 -4.30
N ASP A 219 4.81 7.30 -4.09
CA ASP A 219 5.85 8.32 -4.21
C ASP A 219 6.84 8.19 -3.04
N PRO A 220 8.15 7.97 -3.30
CA PRO A 220 9.14 7.77 -2.24
C PRO A 220 9.25 8.92 -1.24
N LEU A 221 8.93 10.14 -1.66
CA LEU A 221 8.97 11.32 -0.80
C LEU A 221 7.84 11.32 0.23
N ILE A 222 6.76 10.54 0.00
CA ILE A 222 5.57 10.52 0.85
C ILE A 222 5.64 9.30 1.79
N SER A 223 5.75 9.56 3.09
CA SER A 223 5.72 8.52 4.11
C SER A 223 4.31 8.03 4.42
N ASN A 224 3.38 8.97 4.63
CA ASN A 224 1.99 8.67 4.92
C ASN A 224 1.04 9.59 4.15
N ALA A 225 -0.12 9.06 3.79
CA ALA A 225 -1.24 9.80 3.23
C ALA A 225 -2.50 9.40 3.99
N LEU A 226 -3.29 10.38 4.43
CA LEU A 226 -4.55 10.18 5.12
C LEU A 226 -5.64 11.01 4.47
N VAL A 227 -6.53 10.34 3.77
CA VAL A 227 -7.66 10.98 3.12
C VAL A 227 -8.71 11.37 4.16
N VAL A 228 -9.22 12.58 4.07
CA VAL A 228 -10.20 13.18 4.98
C VAL A 228 -11.37 13.74 4.16
N GLY A 229 -12.56 13.76 4.74
CA GLY A 229 -13.73 14.26 3.99
C GLY A 229 -15.07 13.93 4.63
N ASP A 230 -15.08 13.24 5.78
CA ASP A 230 -16.32 12.86 6.45
C ASP A 230 -17.14 14.10 6.86
N GLY A 231 -18.39 14.16 6.41
CA GLY A 231 -19.25 15.33 6.59
C GLY A 231 -18.77 16.61 5.88
N LYS A 232 -17.71 16.57 5.07
CA LYS A 232 -17.11 17.74 4.41
C LYS A 232 -17.58 17.86 2.95
N PRO A 233 -17.50 19.08 2.35
CA PRO A 233 -18.01 19.34 1.00
C PRO A 233 -17.16 18.69 -0.12
N PHE A 234 -15.94 18.28 0.18
CA PHE A 234 -15.04 17.60 -0.74
C PHE A 234 -14.00 16.78 0.00
N VAL A 235 -13.30 15.91 -0.73
CA VAL A 235 -12.21 15.07 -0.22
C VAL A 235 -10.91 15.86 -0.20
N GLY A 236 -10.21 15.81 0.92
CA GLY A 236 -8.85 16.30 1.09
C GLY A 236 -7.89 15.20 1.52
N VAL A 237 -6.59 15.47 1.56
CA VAL A 237 -5.58 14.54 2.08
C VAL A 237 -4.54 15.27 2.92
N LEU A 238 -4.19 14.68 4.06
CA LEU A 238 -3.01 15.02 4.85
C LEU A 238 -1.85 14.13 4.37
N VAL A 239 -0.67 14.73 4.19
CA VAL A 239 0.52 14.05 3.71
C VAL A 239 1.67 14.30 4.66
N THR A 240 2.43 13.25 5.00
CA THR A 240 3.73 13.38 5.68
C THR A 240 4.85 12.96 4.74
N LEU A 241 6.04 13.49 4.98
CA LEU A 241 7.20 13.26 4.13
C LEU A 241 8.18 12.30 4.81
N ASP A 242 8.78 11.39 4.02
CA ASP A 242 9.88 10.55 4.47
C ASP A 242 11.12 11.42 4.71
N GLU A 243 11.70 11.32 5.90
CA GLU A 243 12.82 12.18 6.31
C GLU A 243 14.07 11.97 5.46
N GLU A 244 14.37 10.74 5.08
CA GLU A 244 15.58 10.42 4.31
C GLU A 244 15.42 10.87 2.86
N GLU A 245 14.27 10.62 2.25
CA GLU A 245 13.98 11.08 0.89
C GLU A 245 13.88 12.61 0.83
N LEU A 246 13.34 13.26 1.85
CA LEU A 246 13.35 14.72 1.94
C LEU A 246 14.77 15.30 2.04
N LYS A 247 15.69 14.63 2.76
CA LYS A 247 17.10 15.04 2.79
C LYS A 247 17.73 15.00 1.40
N ARG A 248 17.46 13.94 0.64
CA ARG A 248 17.92 13.81 -0.75
C ARG A 248 17.30 14.85 -1.67
N TRP A 249 15.97 15.03 -1.57
CA TRP A 249 15.22 16.02 -2.33
C TRP A 249 15.79 17.43 -2.13
N LYS A 250 16.17 17.79 -0.88
CA LYS A 250 16.84 19.04 -0.55
C LYS A 250 18.24 19.13 -1.18
N ALA A 251 19.03 18.06 -1.07
CA ALA A 251 20.39 18.03 -1.62
C ALA A 251 20.40 18.22 -3.14
N ASP A 252 19.52 17.54 -3.86
CA ASP A 252 19.39 17.63 -5.33
C ASP A 252 19.03 19.06 -5.81
N ARG A 253 18.44 19.87 -4.93
CA ARG A 253 17.98 21.24 -5.22
C ARG A 253 18.81 22.31 -4.54
N ASN A 254 19.95 21.93 -3.94
CA ASN A 254 20.82 22.83 -3.17
C ASN A 254 20.08 23.61 -2.05
N ILE A 255 19.07 22.96 -1.44
CA ILE A 255 18.32 23.54 -0.32
C ILE A 255 19.05 23.17 0.99
N PRO A 256 19.24 24.11 1.93
CA PRO A 256 19.90 23.85 3.21
C PRO A 256 19.21 22.70 3.97
N ALA A 257 20.03 21.75 4.48
CA ALA A 257 19.54 20.55 5.17
C ALA A 257 18.68 20.89 6.41
N ASN A 258 18.98 22.00 7.09
CA ASN A 258 18.27 22.47 8.29
C ASN A 258 16.92 23.14 8.02
N LYS A 259 16.54 23.35 6.76
CA LYS A 259 15.24 23.96 6.42
C LYS A 259 14.12 23.00 6.83
N ARG A 260 13.18 23.46 7.65
CA ARG A 260 12.09 22.64 8.21
C ARG A 260 11.01 22.36 7.17
N VAL A 261 10.23 21.29 7.37
CA VAL A 261 9.07 20.94 6.51
C VAL A 261 8.08 22.09 6.44
N SER A 262 7.79 22.74 7.57
CA SER A 262 6.89 23.91 7.65
C SER A 262 7.29 25.06 6.73
N GLU A 263 8.60 25.24 6.49
CA GLU A 263 9.13 26.27 5.59
C GLU A 263 9.09 25.82 4.11
N LEU A 264 9.04 24.52 3.88
CA LEU A 264 8.99 23.92 2.53
C LEU A 264 7.57 23.57 2.08
N ALA A 265 6.60 23.50 3.00
CA ALA A 265 5.22 23.10 2.70
C ALA A 265 4.52 23.97 1.63
N GLN A 266 5.05 25.18 1.38
CA GLN A 266 4.59 26.08 0.32
C GLN A 266 5.58 26.17 -0.86
N ASP A 267 6.68 25.41 -0.83
CA ASP A 267 7.63 25.38 -1.94
C ASP A 267 6.94 24.82 -3.21
N PRO A 268 6.98 25.55 -4.34
CA PRO A 268 6.26 25.13 -5.55
C PRO A 268 6.70 23.77 -6.09
N ALA A 269 8.01 23.44 -5.99
CA ALA A 269 8.53 22.17 -6.49
C ALA A 269 8.08 20.99 -5.62
N LEU A 270 8.11 21.15 -4.29
CA LEU A 270 7.62 20.14 -3.35
C LEU A 270 6.11 19.92 -3.52
N ARG A 271 5.37 21.02 -3.66
CA ARG A 271 3.92 20.91 -3.88
C ARG A 271 3.56 20.27 -5.22
N ALA A 272 4.34 20.51 -6.26
CA ALA A 272 4.14 19.89 -7.57
C ALA A 272 4.32 18.35 -7.46
N GLU A 273 5.34 17.88 -6.77
CA GLU A 273 5.62 16.46 -6.58
C GLU A 273 4.48 15.75 -5.80
N VAL A 274 4.05 16.35 -4.68
CA VAL A 274 2.87 15.84 -3.94
C VAL A 274 1.60 15.91 -4.79
N GLN A 275 1.41 16.96 -5.59
CA GLN A 275 0.26 17.08 -6.49
C GLN A 275 0.25 15.99 -7.56
N ASP A 276 1.41 15.62 -8.08
CA ASP A 276 1.52 14.54 -9.08
C ASP A 276 1.11 13.19 -8.47
N ALA A 277 1.53 12.88 -7.23
CA ALA A 277 1.07 11.70 -6.51
C ALA A 277 -0.46 11.72 -6.28
N VAL A 278 -1.02 12.87 -5.90
CA VAL A 278 -2.47 13.05 -5.75
C VAL A 278 -3.20 12.91 -7.08
N ASN A 279 -2.63 13.38 -8.19
CA ASN A 279 -3.21 13.24 -9.52
C ASN A 279 -3.27 11.78 -9.97
N LEU A 280 -2.24 10.98 -9.65
CA LEU A 280 -2.25 9.54 -9.92
C LEU A 280 -3.39 8.83 -9.17
N ALA A 281 -3.58 9.14 -7.88
CA ALA A 281 -4.70 8.61 -7.11
C ALA A 281 -6.06 9.08 -7.68
N ASN A 282 -6.17 10.35 -8.06
CA ASN A 282 -7.39 10.90 -8.64
C ASN A 282 -7.76 10.28 -10.00
N ALA A 283 -6.79 9.74 -10.73
CA ALA A 283 -7.05 9.05 -12.00
C ALA A 283 -7.80 7.72 -11.84
N THR A 284 -7.83 7.16 -10.63
CA THR A 284 -8.48 5.86 -10.33
C THR A 284 -9.91 6.00 -9.80
N VAL A 285 -10.37 7.20 -9.54
CA VAL A 285 -11.67 7.47 -8.93
C VAL A 285 -12.50 8.45 -9.75
N SER A 286 -13.79 8.55 -9.46
CA SER A 286 -14.67 9.51 -10.13
C SER A 286 -14.35 10.95 -9.70
N ARG A 287 -14.78 11.94 -10.51
CA ARG A 287 -14.58 13.36 -10.20
C ARG A 287 -15.14 13.81 -8.85
N THR A 288 -16.18 13.15 -8.38
CA THR A 288 -16.81 13.44 -7.08
C THR A 288 -16.04 12.86 -5.90
N GLU A 289 -15.27 11.81 -6.11
CA GLU A 289 -14.42 11.15 -5.12
C GLU A 289 -13.01 11.74 -5.09
N ALA A 290 -12.63 12.48 -6.14
CA ALA A 290 -11.29 13.02 -6.30
C ALA A 290 -10.90 13.98 -5.18
N ILE A 291 -9.67 13.84 -4.70
CA ILE A 291 -9.03 14.75 -3.73
C ILE A 291 -8.89 16.13 -4.36
N LYS A 292 -9.41 17.15 -3.68
CA LYS A 292 -9.42 18.55 -4.17
C LYS A 292 -8.30 19.39 -3.58
N LYS A 293 -7.89 19.09 -2.35
CA LYS A 293 -6.83 19.81 -1.67
C LYS A 293 -5.97 18.83 -0.87
N PHE A 294 -4.70 19.14 -0.73
CA PHE A 294 -3.79 18.42 0.17
C PHE A 294 -3.08 19.39 1.12
N ARG A 295 -2.62 18.83 2.24
CA ARG A 295 -1.81 19.55 3.21
C ARG A 295 -0.63 18.69 3.62
N ILE A 296 0.57 19.25 3.55
CA ILE A 296 1.80 18.64 4.04
C ILE A 296 1.91 18.97 5.53
N LEU A 297 2.00 17.95 6.37
CA LEU A 297 2.18 18.07 7.82
C LEU A 297 3.64 18.38 8.14
N ASP A 298 3.88 19.03 9.26
CA ASP A 298 5.20 19.56 9.65
C ASP A 298 6.23 18.47 10.00
N ARG A 299 5.79 17.26 10.27
CA ARG A 299 6.60 16.10 10.62
C ARG A 299 5.93 14.80 10.19
N ASP A 300 6.70 13.74 10.20
CA ASP A 300 6.15 12.41 9.98
C ASP A 300 5.41 11.88 11.23
N LEU A 301 4.57 10.86 11.02
CA LEU A 301 3.88 10.16 12.08
C LEU A 301 4.84 9.23 12.81
N SER A 302 4.61 9.00 14.10
CA SER A 302 5.47 8.14 14.89
C SER A 302 4.74 7.36 15.98
N GLU A 303 5.35 6.23 16.40
CA GLU A 303 4.93 5.47 17.57
C GLU A 303 5.10 6.28 18.86
N GLN A 304 6.16 7.10 18.95
CA GLN A 304 6.44 7.95 20.11
C GLN A 304 5.31 8.94 20.42
N HIS A 305 4.59 9.37 19.38
CA HIS A 305 3.43 10.23 19.51
C HIS A 305 2.11 9.45 19.55
N ASP A 306 2.16 8.15 19.72
CA ASP A 306 0.97 7.26 19.71
C ASP A 306 0.13 7.31 18.42
N GLU A 307 0.71 7.79 17.31
CA GLU A 307 0.05 7.93 16.01
C GLU A 307 0.11 6.66 15.16
N MET A 308 1.08 5.79 15.50
CA MET A 308 1.30 4.51 14.83
C MET A 308 1.35 3.38 15.85
N THR A 309 1.03 2.19 15.38
CA THR A 309 1.27 0.95 16.14
C THR A 309 2.74 0.51 15.98
N PRO A 310 3.26 -0.40 16.85
CA PRO A 310 4.59 -1.02 16.66
C PRO A 310 4.76 -1.73 15.31
N THR A 311 3.66 -2.10 14.66
CA THR A 311 3.64 -2.69 13.33
C THR A 311 3.49 -1.66 12.21
N MET A 312 3.75 -0.38 12.49
CA MET A 312 3.72 0.75 11.55
C MET A 312 2.33 1.03 10.95
N LYS A 313 1.26 0.63 11.60
CA LYS A 313 -0.11 0.98 11.18
C LYS A 313 -0.54 2.30 11.80
N VAL A 314 -1.09 3.19 10.97
CA VAL A 314 -1.57 4.51 11.42
C VAL A 314 -2.82 4.36 12.29
N LYS A 315 -2.82 5.00 13.45
CA LYS A 315 -3.98 5.13 14.33
C LYS A 315 -4.81 6.35 13.89
N ARG A 316 -5.63 6.16 12.86
CA ARG A 316 -6.37 7.21 12.15
C ARG A 316 -7.09 8.20 13.09
N ASN A 317 -7.82 7.69 14.09
CA ASN A 317 -8.54 8.53 15.05
C ASN A 317 -7.60 9.45 15.86
N VAL A 318 -6.44 8.94 16.27
CA VAL A 318 -5.44 9.73 17.02
C VAL A 318 -4.87 10.83 16.13
N VAL A 319 -4.54 10.50 14.88
CA VAL A 319 -4.02 11.47 13.92
C VAL A 319 -5.05 12.55 13.63
N PHE A 320 -6.30 12.17 13.37
CA PHE A 320 -7.35 13.14 13.07
C PHE A 320 -7.63 14.09 14.24
N GLN A 321 -7.63 13.59 15.47
CA GLN A 321 -7.77 14.46 16.66
C GLN A 321 -6.57 15.40 16.80
N ARG A 322 -5.36 14.92 16.59
CA ARG A 322 -4.13 15.71 16.76
C ARG A 322 -3.96 16.79 15.71
N PHE A 323 -4.30 16.47 14.46
CA PHE A 323 -4.17 17.37 13.32
C PHE A 323 -5.49 17.99 12.89
N GLN A 324 -6.45 18.12 13.83
CA GLN A 324 -7.77 18.70 13.52
C GLN A 324 -7.66 20.11 12.93
N GLU A 325 -6.75 20.95 13.44
CA GLU A 325 -6.52 22.30 12.89
C GLU A 325 -6.03 22.25 11.43
N ASP A 326 -5.18 21.28 11.10
CA ASP A 326 -4.68 21.10 9.74
C ASP A 326 -5.78 20.58 8.80
N ILE A 327 -6.65 19.71 9.30
CA ILE A 327 -7.85 19.28 8.59
C ILE A 327 -8.75 20.49 8.33
N ASP A 328 -9.02 21.32 9.34
CA ASP A 328 -9.92 22.47 9.18
C ASP A 328 -9.36 23.51 8.19
N LYS A 329 -8.04 23.70 8.16
CA LYS A 329 -7.38 24.57 7.17
C LYS A 329 -7.54 24.09 5.71
N LEU A 330 -7.74 22.80 5.45
CA LEU A 330 -8.08 22.28 4.12
C LEU A 330 -9.41 22.83 3.60
N TYR A 331 -10.37 23.06 4.50
CA TYR A 331 -11.74 23.46 4.18
C TYR A 331 -12.00 24.98 4.33
N GLN A 332 -11.02 25.71 4.84
CA GLN A 332 -11.09 27.17 4.85
C GLN A 332 -10.98 27.71 3.41
N ARG A 333 -11.72 28.82 3.14
CA ARG A 333 -11.75 29.51 1.84
C ARG A 333 -10.50 30.32 1.61
#